data_b84eb1a474cba405543ac345a3b2667a
#
_entry.id   b84eb1a474cba405543ac345a3b2667a
#
_cell.length_a   1.000
_cell.length_b   1.000
_cell.length_c   1.000
_cell.angle_alpha   90.00
_cell.angle_beta   90.00
_cell.angle_gamma   90.00
#
_symmetry.space_group_name_H-M   'P 1'
#
loop_
_entity.id
_entity.type
_entity.pdbx_description
1 polymer ?
#
loop_
_entity_poly.entity_id
_entity_poly.type
_entity_poly.pdbx_seq_one_letter_code
_entity_poly.pdbx_strand_id
1 'polypeptide(L)'
;MLKLDEKKIRKGKPVGLPYQGSKKKISKKIVEIIKQNFDADKLIYDVFGGGGAITAECVLNGLEVHYNDLDNDITDMFQRVISQDREWIKTLIISRDEFNKIRQKEPKSVDDNLKLLVNSFGNELSSYLYGADWSDTKYDLAVEIINKHDVFSGYKQTETYKKADKPYDEGELEKNKKLTQLGQLQQLGRLQQLEQLQQLEQLQQLGRLEQLEPTNYSYEAFSDIEGAIFYLDPPYENTTQKSYKGDFNSQAFYDWAFGMSKNNIVLISSYDISDERFECVYEFKTARSTMQGGGAGKRTEKLFMAVIT
;
A
#
# COMPACT_ATOMS: atom_id res chain seq x y z
N MET A 1 4.02 27.31 3.30
CA MET A 1 3.58 26.16 4.15
C MET A 1 2.09 25.88 3.90
N LEU A 2 1.75 24.65 3.52
CA LEU A 2 0.38 24.20 3.31
C LEU A 2 -0.35 23.98 4.64
N LYS A 3 -1.68 24.15 4.61
CA LYS A 3 -2.55 24.01 5.78
C LYS A 3 -3.19 22.63 5.81
N LEU A 4 -3.38 22.07 7.00
CA LEU A 4 -4.16 20.86 7.21
C LEU A 4 -4.98 20.97 8.50
N ASP A 5 -6.29 21.05 8.35
CA ASP A 5 -7.23 20.82 9.45
C ASP A 5 -7.52 19.32 9.52
N GLU A 6 -6.88 18.64 10.47
CA GLU A 6 -7.02 17.18 10.64
C GLU A 6 -8.47 16.74 10.95
N LYS A 7 -9.34 17.63 11.43
CA LYS A 7 -10.75 17.32 11.69
C LYS A 7 -11.55 17.05 10.41
N LYS A 8 -11.08 17.57 9.27
CA LYS A 8 -11.70 17.38 7.96
C LYS A 8 -11.26 16.10 7.25
N ILE A 9 -10.22 15.43 7.76
CA ILE A 9 -9.74 14.17 7.18
C ILE A 9 -10.88 13.13 7.18
N ARG A 10 -11.11 12.50 6.03
CA ARG A 10 -12.11 11.45 5.87
C ARG A 10 -11.95 10.36 6.94
N LYS A 11 -13.04 9.93 7.54
CA LYS A 11 -13.07 8.80 8.47
C LYS A 11 -12.91 7.47 7.69
N GLY A 12 -12.57 6.40 8.39
CA GLY A 12 -12.36 5.07 7.80
C GLY A 12 -10.89 4.74 7.53
N LYS A 13 -10.63 3.52 7.09
CA LYS A 13 -9.27 3.05 6.80
C LYS A 13 -8.76 3.59 5.46
N PRO A 14 -7.44 3.78 5.29
CA PRO A 14 -6.85 4.04 3.98
C PRO A 14 -6.90 2.77 3.13
N VAL A 15 -7.09 2.91 1.83
CA VAL A 15 -7.27 1.82 0.87
C VAL A 15 -6.13 1.84 -0.16
N GLY A 16 -5.84 0.71 -0.77
CA GLY A 16 -4.79 0.51 -1.77
C GLY A 16 -4.24 -0.92 -1.71
N LEU A 17 -3.52 -1.35 -2.74
CA LEU A 17 -2.84 -2.64 -2.70
C LEU A 17 -1.86 -2.73 -1.50
N PRO A 18 -1.63 -3.93 -0.95
CA PRO A 18 -0.56 -4.16 0.00
C PRO A 18 0.80 -4.09 -0.75
N TYR A 19 1.36 -2.91 -0.88
CA TYR A 19 2.55 -2.62 -1.69
C TYR A 19 3.66 -2.02 -0.86
N GLN A 20 4.91 -2.39 -1.18
CA GLN A 20 6.09 -1.82 -0.54
C GLN A 20 6.22 -0.33 -0.89
N GLY A 21 6.52 0.52 0.08
CA GLY A 21 6.55 1.98 -0.14
C GLY A 21 5.18 2.66 -0.19
N SER A 22 4.08 1.90 -0.03
CA SER A 22 2.72 2.46 -0.10
C SER A 22 2.49 3.65 0.82
N LYS A 23 1.92 4.72 0.28
CA LYS A 23 1.53 5.95 0.99
C LYS A 23 0.25 5.81 1.83
N LYS A 24 -0.31 4.60 2.01
CA LYS A 24 -1.55 4.38 2.79
C LYS A 24 -1.58 5.09 4.14
N LYS A 25 -0.45 5.14 4.85
CA LYS A 25 -0.38 5.79 6.18
C LYS A 25 -0.65 7.28 6.16
N ILE A 26 -0.37 7.95 5.05
CA ILE A 26 -0.48 9.41 4.90
C ILE A 26 -1.39 9.84 3.75
N SER A 27 -1.91 8.91 2.91
CA SER A 27 -2.76 9.22 1.75
C SER A 27 -3.92 10.13 2.12
N LYS A 28 -4.60 9.86 3.22
CA LYS A 28 -5.72 10.67 3.71
C LYS A 28 -5.31 12.11 4.04
N LYS A 29 -4.11 12.29 4.61
CA LYS A 29 -3.58 13.63 4.92
C LYS A 29 -3.17 14.35 3.64
N ILE A 30 -2.52 13.65 2.69
CA ILE A 30 -2.12 14.22 1.40
C ILE A 30 -3.34 14.72 0.64
N VAL A 31 -4.36 13.88 0.47
CA VAL A 31 -5.56 14.25 -0.27
C VAL A 31 -6.32 15.37 0.43
N GLU A 32 -6.38 15.38 1.76
CA GLU A 32 -7.00 16.47 2.51
C GLU A 32 -6.20 17.77 2.39
N ILE A 33 -4.86 17.74 2.35
CA ILE A 33 -4.00 18.89 2.05
C ILE A 33 -4.34 19.44 0.66
N ILE A 34 -4.44 18.58 -0.35
CA ILE A 34 -4.82 19.00 -1.71
C ILE A 34 -6.15 19.75 -1.68
N LYS A 35 -7.18 19.18 -1.07
CA LYS A 35 -8.53 19.79 -0.96
C LYS A 35 -8.56 21.13 -0.22
N GLN A 36 -7.72 21.29 0.80
CA GLN A 36 -7.74 22.51 1.63
C GLN A 36 -6.92 23.66 1.06
N ASN A 37 -5.99 23.38 0.15
CA ASN A 37 -5.06 24.40 -0.33
C ASN A 37 -5.20 24.69 -1.83
N PHE A 38 -5.85 23.80 -2.59
CA PHE A 38 -5.97 23.93 -4.03
C PHE A 38 -7.42 23.73 -4.47
N ASP A 39 -7.70 24.09 -5.73
CA ASP A 39 -9.00 23.92 -6.34
C ASP A 39 -9.31 22.43 -6.55
N ALA A 40 -10.35 21.93 -5.89
CA ALA A 40 -10.74 20.53 -5.91
C ALA A 40 -11.38 20.08 -7.26
N ASP A 41 -11.72 21.02 -8.14
CA ASP A 41 -12.29 20.71 -9.46
C ASP A 41 -11.20 20.39 -10.51
N LYS A 42 -9.92 20.55 -10.14
CA LYS A 42 -8.80 20.20 -11.02
C LYS A 42 -8.55 18.69 -11.04
N LEU A 43 -8.26 18.15 -12.23
CA LEU A 43 -7.83 16.77 -12.37
C LEU A 43 -6.50 16.54 -11.65
N ILE A 44 -6.42 15.49 -10.85
CA ILE A 44 -5.22 15.07 -10.13
C ILE A 44 -4.52 13.98 -10.91
N TYR A 45 -3.22 14.14 -11.15
CA TYR A 45 -2.35 13.11 -11.73
C TYR A 45 -1.53 12.45 -10.64
N ASP A 46 -1.83 11.17 -10.35
CA ASP A 46 -1.04 10.30 -9.47
C ASP A 46 -0.05 9.53 -10.35
N VAL A 47 1.11 10.15 -10.64
CA VAL A 47 2.03 9.72 -11.72
C VAL A 47 2.88 8.52 -11.32
N PHE A 48 3.22 8.39 -10.04
CA PHE A 48 3.94 7.27 -9.45
C PHE A 48 3.01 6.55 -8.48
N GLY A 49 1.87 6.09 -8.98
CA GLY A 49 0.74 5.70 -8.14
C GLY A 49 0.94 4.42 -7.34
N GLY A 50 1.90 3.56 -7.75
CA GLY A 50 2.23 2.31 -7.06
C GLY A 50 0.98 1.48 -6.73
N GLY A 51 0.80 1.14 -5.46
CA GLY A 51 -0.39 0.40 -5.00
C GLY A 51 -1.72 1.18 -4.99
N GLY A 52 -1.80 2.36 -5.63
CA GLY A 52 -3.03 3.14 -5.82
C GLY A 52 -3.58 3.78 -4.53
N ALA A 53 -2.75 4.04 -3.53
CA ALA A 53 -3.24 4.55 -2.24
C ALA A 53 -3.73 6.01 -2.30
N ILE A 54 -3.09 6.85 -3.10
CA ILE A 54 -3.52 8.24 -3.34
C ILE A 54 -4.72 8.25 -4.28
N THR A 55 -4.64 7.50 -5.37
CA THR A 55 -5.73 7.31 -6.33
C THR A 55 -7.03 6.89 -5.63
N ALA A 56 -7.00 5.81 -4.84
CA ALA A 56 -8.17 5.34 -4.09
C ALA A 56 -8.70 6.40 -3.11
N GLU A 57 -7.83 7.15 -2.44
CA GLU A 57 -8.24 8.18 -1.51
C GLU A 57 -8.85 9.40 -2.23
N CYS A 58 -8.36 9.76 -3.43
CA CYS A 58 -8.98 10.78 -4.30
C CYS A 58 -10.41 10.38 -4.65
N VAL A 59 -10.61 9.16 -5.16
CA VAL A 59 -11.95 8.63 -5.51
C VAL A 59 -12.89 8.63 -4.30
N LEU A 60 -12.40 8.21 -3.12
CA LEU A 60 -13.18 8.23 -1.87
C LEU A 60 -13.58 9.64 -1.40
N ASN A 61 -12.86 10.65 -1.84
CA ASN A 61 -13.18 12.06 -1.58
C ASN A 61 -13.97 12.72 -2.72
N GLY A 62 -14.34 11.97 -3.78
CA GLY A 62 -15.10 12.49 -4.92
C GLY A 62 -14.26 13.36 -5.87
N LEU A 63 -12.94 13.24 -5.83
CA LEU A 63 -12.01 13.94 -6.71
C LEU A 63 -11.76 13.13 -7.97
N GLU A 64 -11.55 13.83 -9.09
CA GLU A 64 -11.12 13.20 -10.33
C GLU A 64 -9.62 12.95 -10.30
N VAL A 65 -9.20 11.74 -10.68
CA VAL A 65 -7.80 11.33 -10.65
C VAL A 65 -7.43 10.49 -11.86
N HIS A 66 -6.27 10.76 -12.43
CA HIS A 66 -5.59 9.94 -13.43
C HIS A 66 -4.52 9.13 -12.72
N TYR A 67 -4.64 7.79 -12.77
CA TYR A 67 -3.70 6.86 -12.16
C TYR A 67 -2.69 6.37 -13.19
N ASN A 68 -1.41 6.57 -12.90
CA ASN A 68 -0.29 6.10 -13.71
C ASN A 68 0.78 5.46 -12.83
N ASP A 69 1.40 4.42 -13.32
CA ASP A 69 2.68 3.91 -12.81
C ASP A 69 3.47 3.29 -13.96
N LEU A 70 4.78 3.51 -13.99
CA LEU A 70 5.65 2.96 -15.02
C LEU A 70 5.69 1.42 -14.95
N ASP A 71 5.46 0.84 -13.79
CA ASP A 71 5.40 -0.60 -13.58
C ASP A 71 4.01 -1.16 -13.92
N ASN A 72 3.88 -1.75 -15.11
CA ASN A 72 2.65 -2.38 -15.56
C ASN A 72 2.22 -3.57 -14.68
N ASP A 73 3.15 -4.27 -14.02
CA ASP A 73 2.77 -5.37 -13.13
C ASP A 73 1.91 -4.87 -11.96
N ILE A 74 2.21 -3.67 -11.43
CA ILE A 74 1.44 -3.11 -10.32
C ILE A 74 0.07 -2.59 -10.77
N THR A 75 0.00 -1.92 -11.93
CA THR A 75 -1.27 -1.43 -12.47
C THR A 75 -2.19 -2.58 -12.88
N ASP A 76 -1.63 -3.65 -13.46
CA ASP A 76 -2.37 -4.86 -13.82
C ASP A 76 -2.92 -5.58 -12.57
N MET A 77 -2.10 -5.67 -11.51
CA MET A 77 -2.57 -6.20 -10.21
C MET A 77 -3.69 -5.35 -9.62
N PHE A 78 -3.59 -4.02 -9.71
CA PHE A 78 -4.63 -3.11 -9.22
C PHE A 78 -5.93 -3.31 -10.00
N GLN A 79 -5.90 -3.30 -11.33
CA GLN A 79 -7.07 -3.54 -12.18
C GLN A 79 -7.66 -4.94 -11.94
N ARG A 80 -6.82 -5.95 -11.80
CA ARG A 80 -7.26 -7.32 -11.53
C ARG A 80 -8.08 -7.39 -10.23
N VAL A 81 -7.64 -6.72 -9.16
CA VAL A 81 -8.38 -6.71 -7.89
C VAL A 81 -9.73 -6.00 -8.01
N ILE A 82 -9.78 -4.83 -8.66
CA ILE A 82 -11.04 -4.07 -8.77
C ILE A 82 -12.06 -4.71 -9.71
N SER A 83 -11.62 -5.54 -10.66
CA SER A 83 -12.49 -6.23 -11.63
C SER A 83 -13.02 -7.59 -11.16
N GLN A 84 -12.60 -8.07 -9.98
CA GLN A 84 -12.99 -9.40 -9.48
C GLN A 84 -13.98 -9.28 -8.31
N ASP A 85 -14.54 -10.43 -7.94
CA ASP A 85 -15.41 -10.54 -6.78
C ASP A 85 -14.68 -11.00 -5.51
N ARG A 86 -15.40 -11.03 -4.41
CA ARG A 86 -14.89 -11.47 -3.11
C ARG A 86 -14.50 -12.95 -3.10
N GLU A 87 -15.17 -13.80 -3.85
CA GLU A 87 -14.88 -15.23 -3.93
C GLU A 87 -13.51 -15.46 -4.57
N TRP A 88 -13.19 -14.69 -5.63
CA TRP A 88 -11.86 -14.72 -6.21
C TRP A 88 -10.77 -14.26 -5.23
N ILE A 89 -11.01 -13.20 -4.41
CA ILE A 89 -10.05 -12.73 -3.41
C ILE A 89 -9.66 -13.86 -2.44
N LYS A 90 -10.59 -14.75 -2.06
CA LYS A 90 -10.31 -15.90 -1.20
C LYS A 90 -9.27 -16.85 -1.79
N THR A 91 -9.18 -16.94 -3.11
CA THR A 91 -8.23 -17.83 -3.82
C THR A 91 -6.79 -17.35 -3.78
N LEU A 92 -6.54 -16.12 -3.31
CA LEU A 92 -5.20 -15.55 -3.26
C LEU A 92 -4.37 -16.03 -2.06
N ILE A 93 -4.96 -16.65 -1.04
CA ILE A 93 -4.20 -17.30 0.03
C ILE A 93 -3.63 -18.60 -0.49
N ILE A 94 -2.31 -18.79 -0.32
CA ILE A 94 -1.58 -19.98 -0.75
C ILE A 94 -0.65 -20.49 0.34
N SER A 95 -0.33 -21.79 0.27
CA SER A 95 0.65 -22.41 1.14
C SER A 95 2.08 -21.93 0.80
N ARG A 96 3.03 -22.22 1.70
CA ARG A 96 4.45 -21.97 1.45
C ARG A 96 4.97 -22.73 0.22
N ASP A 97 4.53 -23.97 0.04
CA ASP A 97 4.98 -24.78 -1.09
C ASP A 97 4.48 -24.23 -2.42
N GLU A 98 3.22 -23.79 -2.48
CA GLU A 98 2.67 -23.13 -3.67
C GLU A 98 3.36 -21.79 -3.93
N PHE A 99 3.62 -20.99 -2.88
CA PHE A 99 4.39 -19.75 -2.99
C PHE A 99 5.76 -19.98 -3.63
N ASN A 100 6.51 -21.00 -3.16
CA ASN A 100 7.82 -21.33 -3.70
C ASN A 100 7.75 -21.79 -5.17
N LYS A 101 6.73 -22.53 -5.56
CA LYS A 101 6.49 -22.95 -6.96
C LYS A 101 6.21 -21.73 -7.84
N ILE A 102 5.29 -20.84 -7.40
CA ILE A 102 4.94 -19.63 -8.16
C ILE A 102 6.15 -18.71 -8.28
N ARG A 103 6.94 -18.55 -7.21
CA ARG A 103 8.13 -17.70 -7.22
C ARG A 103 9.15 -18.11 -8.31
N GLN A 104 9.23 -19.40 -8.62
CA GLN A 104 10.16 -19.96 -9.63
C GLN A 104 9.56 -19.99 -11.04
N LYS A 105 8.28 -19.73 -11.18
CA LYS A 105 7.57 -19.75 -12.47
C LYS A 105 7.96 -18.56 -13.33
N GLU A 106 8.17 -18.80 -14.63
CA GLU A 106 8.37 -17.77 -15.65
C GLU A 106 7.64 -18.15 -16.94
N PRO A 107 6.87 -17.24 -17.56
CA PRO A 107 6.43 -15.96 -17.02
C PRO A 107 5.37 -16.15 -15.92
N LYS A 108 5.25 -15.16 -15.03
CA LYS A 108 4.19 -15.07 -14.02
C LYS A 108 2.95 -14.40 -14.59
N SER A 109 1.77 -14.90 -14.24
CA SER A 109 0.50 -14.22 -14.49
C SER A 109 0.26 -13.12 -13.44
N VAL A 110 -0.69 -12.24 -13.70
CA VAL A 110 -1.13 -11.21 -12.74
C VAL A 110 -1.62 -11.87 -11.43
N ASP A 111 -2.34 -12.99 -11.52
CA ASP A 111 -2.80 -13.75 -10.36
C ASP A 111 -1.61 -14.37 -9.59
N ASP A 112 -0.55 -14.83 -10.28
CA ASP A 112 0.68 -15.29 -9.64
C ASP A 112 1.35 -14.17 -8.84
N ASN A 113 1.46 -12.97 -9.42
CA ASN A 113 2.03 -11.80 -8.76
C ASN A 113 1.18 -11.39 -7.54
N LEU A 114 -0.15 -11.39 -7.63
CA LEU A 114 -1.04 -11.12 -6.51
C LEU A 114 -0.94 -12.16 -5.40
N LYS A 115 -0.86 -13.44 -5.74
CA LYS A 115 -0.61 -14.51 -4.76
C LYS A 115 0.72 -14.30 -4.03
N LEU A 116 1.79 -13.97 -4.76
CA LEU A 116 3.08 -13.65 -4.13
C LEU A 116 2.97 -12.39 -3.25
N LEU A 117 2.30 -11.33 -3.71
CA LEU A 117 2.13 -10.08 -2.99
C LEU A 117 1.43 -10.29 -1.64
N VAL A 118 0.30 -11.00 -1.63
CA VAL A 118 -0.52 -11.27 -0.43
C VAL A 118 0.23 -12.14 0.58
N ASN A 119 1.03 -13.09 0.11
CA ASN A 119 1.65 -14.11 0.96
C ASN A 119 3.15 -13.85 1.22
N SER A 120 3.68 -12.66 0.89
CA SER A 120 5.09 -12.34 1.13
C SER A 120 5.31 -11.45 2.35
N PHE A 121 6.44 -11.65 2.99
CA PHE A 121 6.91 -10.78 4.07
C PHE A 121 7.24 -9.39 3.50
N GLY A 122 6.72 -8.33 4.13
CA GLY A 122 6.95 -6.96 3.67
C GLY A 122 6.40 -6.64 2.28
N ASN A 123 5.61 -7.54 1.66
CA ASN A 123 5.10 -7.42 0.31
C ASN A 123 6.21 -7.29 -0.76
N GLU A 124 7.32 -8.00 -0.55
CA GLU A 124 8.52 -7.98 -1.41
C GLU A 124 8.52 -9.07 -2.49
N LEU A 125 7.48 -9.92 -2.57
CA LEU A 125 7.31 -11.05 -3.49
C LEU A 125 8.38 -12.15 -3.37
N SER A 126 9.39 -11.99 -2.52
CA SER A 126 10.59 -12.83 -2.48
C SER A 126 10.58 -13.89 -1.38
N SER A 127 10.00 -13.60 -0.24
CA SER A 127 10.02 -14.46 0.95
C SER A 127 8.60 -14.65 1.49
N TYR A 128 8.27 -15.92 1.80
CA TYR A 128 6.97 -16.24 2.36
C TYR A 128 6.75 -15.55 3.71
N LEU A 129 5.51 -15.16 3.96
CA LEU A 129 5.10 -14.30 5.08
C LEU A 129 5.43 -14.87 6.47
N TYR A 130 5.39 -16.17 6.63
CA TYR A 130 5.61 -16.85 7.91
C TYR A 130 6.89 -17.69 7.92
N GLY A 131 7.53 -17.83 9.08
CA GLY A 131 8.63 -18.77 9.30
C GLY A 131 8.20 -20.23 9.05
N ALA A 132 9.15 -21.12 8.76
CA ALA A 132 8.87 -22.52 8.39
C ALA A 132 8.05 -23.26 9.44
N ASP A 133 8.35 -23.05 10.73
CA ASP A 133 7.71 -23.76 11.85
C ASP A 133 6.22 -23.44 12.00
N TRP A 134 5.75 -22.34 11.42
CA TRP A 134 4.37 -21.83 11.61
C TRP A 134 3.59 -21.69 10.30
N SER A 135 4.24 -21.85 9.14
CA SER A 135 3.63 -21.58 7.84
C SER A 135 2.36 -22.37 7.60
N ASP A 136 2.43 -23.69 7.80
CA ASP A 136 1.32 -24.58 7.50
C ASP A 136 0.18 -24.39 8.47
N THR A 137 0.49 -24.32 9.78
CA THR A 137 -0.54 -24.07 10.82
C THR A 137 -1.29 -22.76 10.59
N LYS A 138 -0.59 -21.70 10.21
CA LYS A 138 -1.23 -20.39 9.94
C LYS A 138 -2.03 -20.38 8.65
N TYR A 139 -1.53 -21.05 7.62
CA TYR A 139 -2.23 -21.24 6.36
C TYR A 139 -3.54 -22.03 6.57
N ASP A 140 -3.46 -23.19 7.22
CA ASP A 140 -4.63 -24.04 7.49
C ASP A 140 -5.69 -23.30 8.31
N LEU A 141 -5.26 -22.55 9.35
CA LEU A 141 -6.17 -21.75 10.15
C LEU A 141 -6.82 -20.62 9.35
N ALA A 142 -6.08 -19.93 8.48
CA ALA A 142 -6.64 -18.88 7.64
C ALA A 142 -7.67 -19.45 6.66
N VAL A 143 -7.37 -20.58 6.01
CA VAL A 143 -8.30 -21.30 5.12
C VAL A 143 -9.54 -21.78 5.88
N GLU A 144 -9.36 -22.34 7.08
CA GLU A 144 -10.47 -22.77 7.93
C GLU A 144 -11.40 -21.62 8.30
N ILE A 145 -10.83 -20.47 8.69
CA ILE A 145 -11.61 -19.29 9.06
C ILE A 145 -12.41 -18.77 7.87
N ILE A 146 -11.81 -18.68 6.68
CA ILE A 146 -12.50 -18.27 5.46
C ILE A 146 -13.66 -19.22 5.15
N ASN A 147 -13.40 -20.54 5.17
CA ASN A 147 -14.38 -21.53 4.78
C ASN A 147 -15.54 -21.68 5.77
N LYS A 148 -15.26 -21.55 7.09
CA LYS A 148 -16.29 -21.72 8.14
C LYS A 148 -17.02 -20.42 8.48
N HIS A 149 -16.36 -19.28 8.39
CA HIS A 149 -16.86 -18.01 8.92
C HIS A 149 -16.99 -16.92 7.87
N ASP A 150 -16.43 -17.13 6.69
CA ASP A 150 -16.46 -16.20 5.57
C ASP A 150 -16.04 -14.76 5.96
N VAL A 151 -14.94 -14.62 6.69
CA VAL A 151 -14.43 -13.33 7.17
C VAL A 151 -12.94 -13.15 6.87
N PHE A 152 -12.55 -11.92 6.53
CA PHE A 152 -11.16 -11.48 6.44
C PHE A 152 -10.73 -10.66 7.67
N SER A 153 -11.68 -10.25 8.50
CA SER A 153 -11.41 -9.52 9.74
C SER A 153 -12.32 -10.00 10.84
N GLY A 154 -12.01 -9.61 12.09
CA GLY A 154 -12.82 -10.02 13.24
C GLY A 154 -12.75 -11.52 13.55
N TYR A 155 -11.77 -12.25 13.00
CA TYR A 155 -11.60 -13.69 13.19
C TYR A 155 -11.55 -14.11 14.69
N LYS A 156 -11.11 -13.21 15.59
CA LYS A 156 -11.16 -13.41 17.05
C LYS A 156 -12.58 -13.62 17.58
N GLN A 157 -13.56 -13.18 16.84
CA GLN A 157 -14.99 -13.37 17.17
C GLN A 157 -15.52 -14.73 16.69
N THR A 158 -14.78 -15.44 15.83
CA THR A 158 -15.20 -16.73 15.28
C THR A 158 -15.25 -17.81 16.35
N GLU A 159 -16.13 -18.80 16.17
CA GLU A 159 -16.22 -19.94 17.10
C GLU A 159 -14.92 -20.76 17.14
N THR A 160 -14.21 -20.87 16.03
CA THR A 160 -12.89 -21.50 15.95
C THR A 160 -11.90 -20.83 16.89
N TYR A 161 -11.79 -19.49 16.85
CA TYR A 161 -10.91 -18.74 17.74
C TYR A 161 -11.36 -18.82 19.20
N LYS A 162 -12.67 -18.62 19.47
CA LYS A 162 -13.23 -18.69 20.83
C LYS A 162 -13.05 -20.05 21.47
N LYS A 163 -13.18 -21.14 20.71
CA LYS A 163 -12.92 -22.51 21.21
C LYS A 163 -11.45 -22.69 21.58
N ALA A 164 -10.53 -22.17 20.77
CA ALA A 164 -9.10 -22.24 21.05
C ALA A 164 -8.68 -21.34 22.24
N ASP A 165 -9.40 -20.22 22.48
CA ASP A 165 -9.12 -19.25 23.55
C ASP A 165 -9.84 -19.57 24.90
N LYS A 166 -10.66 -20.64 24.96
CA LYS A 166 -11.33 -21.00 26.23
C LYS A 166 -10.32 -21.39 27.30
N PRO A 167 -10.45 -20.83 28.54
CA PRO A 167 -9.61 -21.24 29.65
C PRO A 167 -9.86 -22.72 30.00
N TYR A 168 -8.79 -23.47 30.04
CA TYR A 168 -8.82 -24.85 30.60
C TYR A 168 -8.85 -24.78 32.13
N ASP A 169 -9.75 -25.51 32.71
CA ASP A 169 -10.02 -25.47 34.16
C ASP A 169 -9.49 -26.71 34.87
N GLU A 170 -8.23 -27.15 34.67
CA GLU A 170 -7.63 -28.26 35.43
C GLU A 170 -6.09 -28.28 35.39
N GLY A 171 -5.46 -28.22 36.58
CA GLY A 171 -4.15 -28.76 36.97
C GLY A 171 -2.86 -28.08 36.46
N GLU A 172 -1.75 -28.21 37.23
CA GLU A 172 -0.44 -27.58 36.91
C GLU A 172 0.23 -28.08 35.61
N LEU A 173 -0.04 -29.33 35.20
CA LEU A 173 0.44 -29.87 33.91
C LEU A 173 -0.23 -29.22 32.72
N GLU A 174 -1.45 -28.75 32.89
CA GLU A 174 -2.22 -28.01 31.90
C GLU A 174 -1.86 -26.53 31.82
N LYS A 175 -1.32 -25.96 32.91
CA LYS A 175 -0.82 -24.59 32.93
C LYS A 175 0.34 -24.38 31.92
N ASN A 176 1.24 -25.34 31.78
CA ASN A 176 2.32 -25.32 30.83
C ASN A 176 1.82 -25.57 29.39
N LYS A 177 0.85 -26.45 29.19
CA LYS A 177 0.14 -26.60 27.91
C LYS A 177 -0.65 -25.35 27.56
N LYS A 178 -1.30 -24.72 28.52
CA LYS A 178 -2.04 -23.48 28.34
C LYS A 178 -1.14 -22.30 28.01
N LEU A 179 0.03 -22.16 28.64
CA LEU A 179 1.03 -21.15 28.30
C LEU A 179 1.58 -21.35 26.89
N THR A 180 1.77 -22.59 26.48
CA THR A 180 2.18 -22.94 25.11
C THR A 180 1.05 -22.66 24.10
N GLN A 181 -0.20 -22.99 24.44
CA GLN A 181 -1.38 -22.66 23.61
C GLN A 181 -1.66 -21.16 23.55
N LEU A 182 -1.53 -20.41 24.66
CA LEU A 182 -1.63 -18.94 24.66
C LEU A 182 -0.51 -18.30 23.85
N GLY A 183 0.72 -18.83 23.94
CA GLY A 183 1.83 -18.42 23.09
C GLY A 183 1.56 -18.72 21.61
N GLN A 184 0.99 -19.88 21.31
CA GLN A 184 0.54 -20.25 19.97
C GLN A 184 -0.60 -19.35 19.48
N LEU A 185 -1.60 -19.06 20.32
CA LEU A 185 -2.70 -18.15 20.00
C LEU A 185 -2.22 -16.71 19.80
N GLN A 186 -1.22 -16.25 20.54
CA GLN A 186 -0.60 -14.95 20.31
C GLN A 186 0.16 -14.91 18.99
N GLN A 187 0.82 -16.00 18.60
CA GLN A 187 1.45 -16.14 17.29
C GLN A 187 0.41 -16.30 16.18
N LEU A 188 -0.65 -17.06 16.40
CA LEU A 188 -1.80 -17.20 15.49
C LEU A 188 -2.62 -15.91 15.39
N GLY A 189 -2.57 -15.05 16.42
CA GLY A 189 -3.27 -13.77 16.49
C GLY A 189 -2.89 -12.74 15.42
N ARG A 190 -1.84 -13.02 14.63
CA ARG A 190 -1.42 -12.21 13.49
C ARG A 190 -1.55 -13.01 12.21
N LEU A 191 -2.77 -13.21 11.75
CA LEU A 191 -3.05 -13.77 10.43
C LEU A 191 -2.96 -12.67 9.38
N GLN A 192 -1.74 -12.30 9.03
CA GLN A 192 -1.48 -11.20 8.10
C GLN A 192 -2.08 -11.47 6.71
N GLN A 193 -2.21 -12.73 6.29
CA GLN A 193 -2.90 -13.09 5.04
C GLN A 193 -4.33 -12.56 5.03
N LEU A 194 -5.10 -12.76 6.12
CA LEU A 194 -6.47 -12.24 6.21
C LEU A 194 -6.51 -10.71 6.20
N GLU A 195 -5.53 -10.06 6.83
CA GLU A 195 -5.42 -8.60 6.80
C GLU A 195 -5.13 -8.08 5.38
N GLN A 196 -4.33 -8.81 4.60
CA GLN A 196 -4.07 -8.48 3.20
C GLN A 196 -5.35 -8.65 2.35
N LEU A 197 -6.06 -9.78 2.49
CA LEU A 197 -7.33 -9.98 1.78
C LEU A 197 -8.37 -8.91 2.12
N GLN A 198 -8.46 -8.50 3.40
CA GLN A 198 -9.35 -7.42 3.80
C GLN A 198 -9.01 -6.10 3.08
N GLN A 199 -7.74 -5.81 2.87
CA GLN A 199 -7.32 -4.61 2.14
C GLN A 199 -7.74 -4.67 0.67
N LEU A 200 -7.61 -5.84 0.03
CA LEU A 200 -8.07 -6.06 -1.34
C LEU A 200 -9.59 -5.95 -1.46
N GLU A 201 -10.34 -6.53 -0.52
CA GLU A 201 -11.81 -6.41 -0.47
C GLU A 201 -12.25 -4.94 -0.35
N GLN A 202 -11.56 -4.16 0.50
CA GLN A 202 -11.86 -2.72 0.63
C GLN A 202 -11.57 -1.95 -0.67
N LEU A 203 -10.54 -2.32 -1.40
CA LEU A 203 -10.21 -1.72 -2.70
C LEU A 203 -11.27 -2.09 -3.74
N GLN A 204 -11.65 -3.35 -3.84
CA GLN A 204 -12.67 -3.88 -4.73
C GLN A 204 -14.05 -3.21 -4.52
N GLN A 205 -14.42 -2.93 -3.28
CA GLN A 205 -15.71 -2.29 -2.94
C GLN A 205 -15.84 -0.84 -3.42
N LEU A 206 -14.76 -0.23 -3.94
CA LEU A 206 -14.80 1.12 -4.50
C LEU A 206 -15.23 1.08 -5.98
N GLY A 207 -16.50 0.86 -6.27
CA GLY A 207 -17.04 0.69 -7.63
C GLY A 207 -16.69 1.81 -8.62
N ARG A 208 -16.35 3.03 -8.15
CA ARG A 208 -15.85 4.10 -9.03
C ARG A 208 -14.46 3.83 -9.60
N LEU A 209 -13.68 2.95 -8.97
CA LEU A 209 -12.36 2.56 -9.48
C LEU A 209 -12.44 1.72 -10.74
N GLU A 210 -13.55 1.01 -10.98
CA GLU A 210 -13.76 0.21 -12.19
C GLU A 210 -13.72 1.05 -13.47
N GLN A 211 -13.95 2.35 -13.36
CA GLN A 211 -13.91 3.29 -14.48
C GLN A 211 -12.50 3.87 -14.72
N LEU A 212 -11.55 3.58 -13.85
CA LEU A 212 -10.17 4.05 -14.03
C LEU A 212 -9.45 3.17 -15.04
N GLU A 213 -8.88 3.81 -16.04
CA GLU A 213 -7.96 3.20 -16.99
C GLU A 213 -6.53 3.62 -16.61
N PRO A 214 -5.78 2.79 -15.88
CA PRO A 214 -4.41 3.09 -15.54
C PRO A 214 -3.56 3.24 -16.79
N THR A 215 -2.55 4.12 -16.73
CA THR A 215 -1.55 4.24 -17.77
C THR A 215 -0.17 3.81 -17.26
N ASN A 216 0.74 3.47 -18.19
CA ASN A 216 2.08 3.00 -17.88
C ASN A 216 3.13 3.87 -18.59
N TYR A 217 2.96 5.17 -18.47
CA TYR A 217 3.84 6.13 -19.12
C TYR A 217 4.95 6.59 -18.17
N SER A 218 6.10 6.92 -18.75
CA SER A 218 7.10 7.71 -18.06
C SER A 218 6.54 9.11 -17.74
N TYR A 219 7.03 9.73 -16.67
CA TYR A 219 6.57 11.05 -16.24
C TYR A 219 6.70 12.11 -17.33
N GLU A 220 7.67 12.00 -18.23
CA GLU A 220 7.86 12.93 -19.34
C GLU A 220 6.67 12.97 -20.32
N ALA A 221 5.89 11.89 -20.40
CA ALA A 221 4.72 11.85 -21.26
C ALA A 221 3.62 12.86 -20.87
N PHE A 222 3.69 13.40 -19.67
CA PHE A 222 2.73 14.38 -19.15
C PHE A 222 3.18 15.84 -19.35
N SER A 223 4.26 16.10 -20.11
CA SER A 223 4.89 17.42 -20.24
C SER A 223 3.96 18.51 -20.83
N ASP A 224 2.97 18.13 -21.63
CA ASP A 224 2.04 19.04 -22.28
C ASP A 224 0.77 19.32 -21.47
N ILE A 225 0.66 18.75 -20.26
CA ILE A 225 -0.52 18.94 -19.41
C ILE A 225 -0.41 20.27 -18.65
N GLU A 226 -1.50 21.04 -18.66
CA GLU A 226 -1.60 22.32 -17.99
C GLU A 226 -2.88 22.42 -17.11
N GLY A 227 -2.82 23.22 -16.07
CA GLY A 227 -3.97 23.53 -15.22
C GLY A 227 -4.35 22.41 -14.24
N ALA A 228 -3.54 21.35 -14.10
CA ALA A 228 -3.80 20.19 -13.28
C ALA A 228 -3.06 20.22 -11.92
N ILE A 229 -3.31 19.22 -11.09
CA ILE A 229 -2.55 18.93 -9.87
C ILE A 229 -1.76 17.65 -10.10
N PHE A 230 -0.46 17.71 -9.94
CA PHE A 230 0.43 16.55 -9.98
C PHE A 230 0.84 16.15 -8.58
N TYR A 231 0.54 14.92 -8.20
CA TYR A 231 1.12 14.28 -7.03
C TYR A 231 2.21 13.30 -7.53
N LEU A 232 3.43 13.53 -7.07
CA LEU A 232 4.63 12.82 -7.50
C LEU A 232 5.29 12.14 -6.30
N ASP A 233 5.45 10.82 -6.36
CA ASP A 233 6.13 9.99 -5.36
C ASP A 233 7.26 9.19 -6.02
N PRO A 234 8.29 9.89 -6.56
CA PRO A 234 9.38 9.26 -7.29
C PRO A 234 10.26 8.41 -6.38
N PRO A 235 11.16 7.57 -6.94
CA PRO A 235 12.24 6.96 -6.19
C PRO A 235 13.04 8.03 -5.44
N TYR A 236 13.19 7.87 -4.10
CA TYR A 236 13.85 8.90 -3.29
C TYR A 236 15.36 8.88 -3.47
N GLU A 237 15.95 10.06 -3.46
CA GLU A 237 17.40 10.20 -3.45
C GLU A 237 18.04 9.42 -2.30
N ASN A 238 19.21 8.86 -2.53
CA ASN A 238 19.99 8.12 -1.53
C ASN A 238 19.25 6.94 -0.89
N THR A 239 18.26 6.37 -1.57
CA THR A 239 17.60 5.11 -1.19
C THR A 239 17.97 3.98 -2.15
N THR A 240 17.82 2.73 -1.68
CA THR A 240 18.09 1.57 -2.53
C THR A 240 16.97 1.43 -3.57
N GLN A 241 17.28 1.71 -4.83
CA GLN A 241 16.30 1.72 -5.94
C GLN A 241 15.96 0.32 -6.49
N LYS A 242 16.27 -0.77 -5.78
CA LYS A 242 16.06 -2.15 -6.22
C LYS A 242 14.61 -2.51 -6.60
N SER A 243 13.66 -1.72 -6.15
CA SER A 243 12.21 -1.96 -6.36
C SER A 243 11.63 -1.20 -7.55
N TYR A 244 12.42 -0.40 -8.26
CA TYR A 244 11.95 0.42 -9.37
C TYR A 244 12.47 -0.14 -10.69
N LYS A 245 11.62 -0.14 -11.73
CA LYS A 245 12.02 -0.49 -13.10
C LYS A 245 12.83 0.66 -13.74
N GLY A 246 14.09 0.41 -14.07
CA GLY A 246 14.97 1.34 -14.77
C GLY A 246 15.85 2.23 -13.88
N ASP A 247 16.78 2.94 -14.51
CA ASP A 247 17.65 3.93 -13.86
C ASP A 247 16.89 5.26 -13.73
N PHE A 248 16.53 5.65 -12.51
CA PHE A 248 15.86 6.92 -12.26
C PHE A 248 16.88 8.04 -12.08
N ASN A 249 16.81 9.05 -12.96
CA ASN A 249 17.65 10.24 -12.90
C ASN A 249 16.93 11.36 -12.13
N SER A 250 17.29 11.57 -10.87
CA SER A 250 16.67 12.57 -10.00
C SER A 250 16.81 13.99 -10.55
N GLN A 251 17.95 14.35 -11.17
CA GLN A 251 18.15 15.71 -11.70
C GLN A 251 17.24 15.96 -12.91
N ALA A 252 17.16 15.03 -13.85
CA ALA A 252 16.26 15.16 -15.00
C ALA A 252 14.79 15.23 -14.55
N PHE A 253 14.42 14.45 -13.52
CA PHE A 253 13.09 14.51 -12.92
C PHE A 253 12.81 15.89 -12.30
N TYR A 254 13.74 16.48 -11.56
CA TYR A 254 13.55 17.80 -10.95
C TYR A 254 13.48 18.90 -12.01
N ASP A 255 14.25 18.81 -13.08
CA ASP A 255 14.17 19.76 -14.20
C ASP A 255 12.78 19.70 -14.85
N TRP A 256 12.25 18.51 -15.08
CA TRP A 256 10.89 18.32 -15.60
C TRP A 256 9.84 18.84 -14.60
N ALA A 257 9.90 18.44 -13.35
CA ALA A 257 8.93 18.84 -12.32
C ALA A 257 8.90 20.36 -12.11
N PHE A 258 10.07 21.02 -12.18
CA PHE A 258 10.15 22.47 -12.14
C PHE A 258 9.49 23.12 -13.37
N GLY A 259 9.72 22.54 -14.56
CA GLY A 259 9.04 22.97 -15.78
C GLY A 259 7.51 22.88 -15.67
N MET A 260 7.02 21.75 -15.18
CA MET A 260 5.59 21.49 -14.94
C MET A 260 4.97 22.45 -13.93
N SER A 261 5.73 22.87 -12.93
CA SER A 261 5.27 23.78 -11.88
C SER A 261 4.90 25.19 -12.39
N LYS A 262 5.29 25.55 -13.62
CA LYS A 262 4.93 26.86 -14.22
C LYS A 262 3.46 26.96 -14.57
N ASN A 263 2.83 25.86 -14.99
CA ASN A 263 1.45 25.83 -15.44
C ASN A 263 0.56 24.89 -14.64
N ASN A 264 1.12 24.18 -13.63
CA ASN A 264 0.43 23.19 -12.81
C ASN A 264 0.78 23.35 -11.33
N ILE A 265 -0.03 22.75 -10.47
CA ILE A 265 0.31 22.55 -9.06
C ILE A 265 1.07 21.22 -8.97
N VAL A 266 2.33 21.27 -8.57
CA VAL A 266 3.19 20.08 -8.45
C VAL A 266 3.58 19.86 -6.99
N LEU A 267 3.17 18.71 -6.45
CA LEU A 267 3.48 18.24 -5.10
C LEU A 267 4.39 17.02 -5.19
N ILE A 268 5.61 17.12 -4.65
CA ILE A 268 6.57 16.01 -4.62
C ILE A 268 6.66 15.45 -3.19
N SER A 269 6.44 14.15 -3.03
CA SER A 269 6.65 13.44 -1.78
C SER A 269 8.08 12.92 -1.71
N SER A 270 8.82 13.24 -0.64
CA SER A 270 10.18 12.76 -0.38
C SER A 270 10.58 12.92 1.08
N TYR A 271 11.67 12.28 1.49
CA TYR A 271 12.31 12.58 2.79
C TYR A 271 13.09 13.87 2.72
N ASP A 272 13.78 14.09 1.61
CA ASP A 272 14.56 15.28 1.33
C ASP A 272 14.75 15.44 -0.17
N ILE A 273 14.95 16.68 -0.63
CA ILE A 273 15.24 17.02 -2.03
C ILE A 273 16.50 17.88 -2.03
N SER A 274 17.52 17.51 -2.82
CA SER A 274 18.78 18.24 -2.91
C SER A 274 18.71 19.49 -3.81
N ASP A 275 17.67 19.59 -4.65
CA ASP A 275 17.49 20.69 -5.59
C ASP A 275 16.87 21.91 -4.90
N GLU A 276 17.63 23.02 -4.84
CA GLU A 276 17.25 24.26 -4.15
C GLU A 276 16.02 24.98 -4.75
N ARG A 277 15.58 24.56 -5.94
CA ARG A 277 14.36 25.09 -6.56
C ARG A 277 13.08 24.62 -5.86
N PHE A 278 13.16 23.61 -4.97
CA PHE A 278 12.03 23.07 -4.25
C PHE A 278 12.14 23.34 -2.75
N GLU A 279 11.07 23.80 -2.16
CA GLU A 279 10.98 24.00 -0.71
C GLU A 279 10.00 23.02 -0.06
N CYS A 280 10.30 22.64 1.19
CA CYS A 280 9.38 21.84 2.00
C CYS A 280 8.16 22.67 2.37
N VAL A 281 6.97 22.26 1.91
CA VAL A 281 5.70 22.94 2.18
C VAL A 281 4.86 22.25 3.24
N TYR A 282 5.16 20.99 3.57
CA TYR A 282 4.51 20.25 4.65
C TYR A 282 5.39 19.09 5.15
N GLU A 283 5.40 18.83 6.46
CA GLU A 283 6.11 17.71 7.09
C GLU A 283 5.14 16.83 7.91
N PHE A 284 5.16 15.50 7.66
CA PHE A 284 4.29 14.54 8.35
C PHE A 284 4.92 14.04 9.65
N LYS A 285 4.50 14.54 10.79
CA LYS A 285 5.08 14.24 12.12
C LYS A 285 5.13 12.76 12.52
N THR A 286 4.45 11.86 11.81
CA THR A 286 4.25 10.44 12.21
C THR A 286 4.53 9.39 11.13
N ALA A 287 4.87 9.78 9.92
CA ALA A 287 5.15 8.83 8.84
C ALA A 287 6.60 8.31 8.95
N ARG A 288 6.77 7.16 9.62
CA ARG A 288 8.06 6.44 9.67
C ARG A 288 8.09 5.41 8.54
N SER A 289 9.19 5.35 7.78
CA SER A 289 9.46 4.23 6.90
C SER A 289 9.61 2.95 7.72
N THR A 290 8.97 1.87 7.28
CA THR A 290 9.12 0.53 7.87
C THR A 290 10.44 -0.15 7.46
N MET A 291 11.21 0.45 6.55
CA MET A 291 12.44 -0.12 5.96
C MET A 291 13.74 0.38 6.59
N GLN A 292 13.71 1.05 7.73
CA GLN A 292 14.96 1.43 8.40
C GLN A 292 15.50 0.26 9.21
N GLY A 293 16.39 -0.53 8.59
CA GLY A 293 17.39 -1.34 9.29
C GLY A 293 18.23 -0.41 10.18
N GLY A 294 18.49 -0.85 11.41
CA GLY A 294 19.03 -0.05 12.50
C GLY A 294 20.19 0.86 12.13
N GLY A 295 20.11 2.12 12.57
CA GLY A 295 21.20 3.09 12.56
C GLY A 295 20.99 4.37 11.77
N ALA A 296 20.05 4.48 10.87
CA ALA A 296 19.74 5.74 10.18
C ALA A 296 18.74 6.58 10.99
N GLY A 297 19.01 7.88 11.17
CA GLY A 297 18.14 8.82 11.87
C GLY A 297 16.68 8.77 11.34
N LYS A 298 15.73 9.12 12.20
CA LYS A 298 14.31 9.14 11.87
C LYS A 298 14.06 10.07 10.68
N ARG A 299 13.88 9.48 9.47
CA ARG A 299 13.48 10.26 8.30
C ARG A 299 11.97 10.44 8.31
N THR A 300 11.54 11.68 8.12
CA THR A 300 10.12 12.06 8.09
C THR A 300 9.70 12.34 6.66
N GLU A 301 8.53 11.87 6.29
CA GLU A 301 7.93 12.16 4.99
C GLU A 301 7.57 13.64 4.89
N LYS A 302 7.86 14.25 3.75
CA LYS A 302 7.60 15.67 3.49
C LYS A 302 6.93 15.87 2.13
N LEU A 303 6.26 17.00 1.96
CA LEU A 303 5.81 17.49 0.65
C LEU A 303 6.63 18.71 0.26
N PHE A 304 7.01 18.74 -1.00
CA PHE A 304 7.78 19.82 -1.61
C PHE A 304 7.03 20.44 -2.77
N MET A 305 7.25 21.72 -3.00
CA MET A 305 6.78 22.47 -4.18
C MET A 305 7.89 23.35 -4.71
N ALA A 306 7.85 23.63 -6.02
CA ALA A 306 8.78 24.56 -6.63
C ALA A 306 8.57 26.00 -6.14
N VAL A 307 9.67 26.72 -5.93
CA VAL A 307 9.67 28.17 -5.69
C VAL A 307 9.60 28.86 -7.05
N ILE A 308 8.41 29.34 -7.41
CA ILE A 308 8.20 30.12 -8.63
C ILE A 308 8.27 31.58 -8.25
N THR A 309 9.35 32.26 -8.64
CA THR A 309 9.56 33.72 -8.45
C THR A 309 8.95 34.51 -9.61
#